data_c5818c45e05cd70d5ffd18a857320a3f
#
_entry.id   c5818c45e05cd70d5ffd18a857320a3f
#
_cell.length_a   1.000
_cell.length_b   1.000
_cell.length_c   1.000
_cell.angle_alpha   90.00
_cell.angle_beta   90.00
_cell.angle_gamma   90.00
#
_symmetry.space_group_name_H-M   'P 1'
#
loop_
_entity.id
_entity.type
_entity.pdbx_description
1 polymer ?
#
loop_
_entity_poly.entity_id
_entity_poly.type
_entity_poly.pdbx_seq_one_letter_code
_entity_poly.pdbx_strand_id
1 'polypeptide(L)'
;MKKLKKSLLKNNLKTIKKTRRRFISILIMAFLGVGFFAGLVASSPDMLDSLDNYADNNNLYDISILSTLGFTDEDIEKIGEIDGIENVYGVQTKDSLTKIDGKESICKVIEYNEKINTPAIIAGRNIENENECLLDSAIIRTGKGAENYIGKKIVLENTDTSADDNPTFKIKKFEIVGIIETPIYISTERGNTSIGNGTVSFYIFTKDSAIDLNYYTGAYVTVKNAKETVTNSTEYLELVNPVIDKLEEIKQEREEKRYTNLVNEATDKVEKAQKEFDDKKKEVTSKLTDAENKIKEAEDKINSSKIELQNAEKRIRTEEENANAEFEKAEKQIQEGENELSTQRDNLKSSKETFETKKQEIKLIIGQIDSQIETLENILSTLQAQQTELEKQGIDTSEIQSQILTTQGTLNELRKQKNSIEGEIQKGEAQLKAWEGEIEKGEKKLNSKKEEIKNAKIKSVYEFKKAKDKIASGNVEIEEGKAKLEENKKEYENSKIEAEEKLAEAQQKLNSAREDIKKIEKCKWYIQDRTDNTGYTNIFDAIKTMSNISKMFPVIFYLVSVLISLTTMTRMIEEERIEIGTLKALGYTNTQIIFKYILYFNLLFTLLKKKSITICPP
;
A
#
# COMPACT_ATOMS: atom_id res chain seq x y z
N MET A 1 20.36 0.09 68.47
CA MET A 1 19.76 0.06 67.13
C MET A 1 20.22 -1.05 66.18
N LYS A 2 21.53 -1.44 66.08
CA LYS A 2 21.99 -2.54 65.21
C LYS A 2 21.43 -3.93 65.53
N LYS A 3 21.25 -4.27 66.84
CA LYS A 3 20.67 -5.57 67.26
C LYS A 3 19.15 -5.67 66.93
N LEU A 4 18.39 -4.60 67.10
CA LEU A 4 16.95 -4.56 66.75
C LEU A 4 16.73 -4.77 65.22
N LYS A 5 17.58 -4.20 64.35
CA LYS A 5 17.50 -4.42 62.90
C LYS A 5 17.74 -5.89 62.53
N LYS A 6 18.68 -6.57 63.18
CA LYS A 6 18.95 -8.01 62.91
C LYS A 6 17.79 -8.90 63.36
N SER A 7 17.14 -8.61 64.49
CA SER A 7 15.98 -9.36 65.00
C SER A 7 14.76 -9.23 64.09
N LEU A 8 14.44 -7.97 63.67
CA LEU A 8 13.35 -7.73 62.73
C LEU A 8 13.60 -8.39 61.36
N LEU A 9 14.83 -8.37 60.86
CA LEU A 9 15.20 -9.05 59.64
C LEU A 9 15.03 -10.56 59.72
N LYS A 10 15.45 -11.16 60.84
CA LYS A 10 15.28 -12.60 61.10
C LYS A 10 13.81 -13.00 61.25
N ASN A 11 12.99 -12.13 61.85
CA ASN A 11 11.55 -12.33 61.94
C ASN A 11 10.88 -12.24 60.58
N ASN A 12 11.23 -11.25 59.74
CA ASN A 12 10.73 -11.14 58.39
C ASN A 12 11.08 -12.35 57.51
N LEU A 13 12.30 -12.86 57.58
CA LEU A 13 12.68 -14.10 56.87
C LEU A 13 11.86 -15.30 57.36
N LYS A 14 11.53 -15.35 58.65
CA LYS A 14 10.65 -16.40 59.22
C LYS A 14 9.21 -16.25 58.69
N THR A 15 8.69 -15.02 58.67
CA THR A 15 7.37 -14.68 58.09
C THR A 15 7.30 -15.03 56.62
N ILE A 16 8.31 -14.69 55.79
CA ILE A 16 8.42 -15.09 54.38
C ILE A 16 8.40 -16.60 54.24
N LYS A 17 9.13 -17.31 55.09
CA LYS A 17 9.15 -18.78 55.07
C LYS A 17 7.81 -19.40 55.43
N LYS A 18 7.05 -18.77 56.34
CA LYS A 18 5.71 -19.21 56.76
C LYS A 18 4.66 -18.85 55.68
N THR A 19 4.79 -17.71 55.00
CA THR A 19 3.89 -17.25 53.93
C THR A 19 4.47 -17.43 52.54
N ARG A 20 5.39 -18.39 52.36
CA ARG A 20 6.16 -18.61 51.12
C ARG A 20 5.30 -18.64 49.85
N ARG A 21 4.12 -19.28 49.88
CA ARG A 21 3.22 -19.37 48.72
C ARG A 21 2.74 -17.97 48.29
N ARG A 22 2.36 -17.11 49.23
CA ARG A 22 1.91 -15.71 48.95
C ARG A 22 3.08 -14.87 48.46
N PHE A 23 4.24 -14.99 49.13
CA PHE A 23 5.45 -14.27 48.72
C PHE A 23 5.88 -14.62 47.28
N ILE A 24 5.89 -15.93 46.97
CA ILE A 24 6.22 -16.43 45.62
C ILE A 24 5.17 -15.96 44.60
N SER A 25 3.89 -15.94 44.95
CA SER A 25 2.82 -15.47 44.06
C SER A 25 3.02 -13.99 43.67
N ILE A 26 3.30 -13.13 44.65
CA ILE A 26 3.59 -11.71 44.39
C ILE A 26 4.89 -11.56 43.60
N LEU A 27 5.91 -12.35 43.93
CA LEU A 27 7.20 -12.32 43.25
C LEU A 27 7.06 -12.73 41.76
N ILE A 28 6.32 -13.83 41.49
CA ILE A 28 6.06 -14.29 40.12
C ILE A 28 5.29 -13.25 39.34
N MET A 29 4.27 -12.64 39.93
CA MET A 29 3.48 -11.59 39.28
C MET A 29 4.32 -10.38 38.91
N ALA A 30 5.14 -9.90 39.85
CA ALA A 30 6.05 -8.79 39.62
C ALA A 30 7.16 -9.15 38.58
N PHE A 31 7.67 -10.37 38.63
CA PHE A 31 8.65 -10.86 37.68
C PHE A 31 8.08 -10.99 36.26
N LEU A 32 6.86 -11.53 36.13
CA LEU A 32 6.16 -11.59 34.84
C LEU A 32 5.92 -10.19 34.28
N GLY A 33 5.48 -9.25 35.13
CA GLY A 33 5.26 -7.85 34.71
C GLY A 33 6.53 -7.20 34.16
N VAL A 34 7.64 -7.31 34.90
CA VAL A 34 8.93 -6.71 34.49
C VAL A 34 9.52 -7.42 33.27
N GLY A 35 9.48 -8.77 33.25
CA GLY A 35 10.03 -9.55 32.13
C GLY A 35 9.26 -9.33 30.82
N PHE A 36 7.93 -9.32 30.94
CA PHE A 36 7.07 -9.04 29.81
C PHE A 36 7.25 -7.60 29.27
N PHE A 37 7.39 -6.65 30.18
CA PHE A 37 7.69 -5.26 29.82
C PHE A 37 9.02 -5.14 29.09
N ALA A 38 10.09 -5.72 29.64
CA ALA A 38 11.42 -5.64 29.02
C ALA A 38 11.42 -6.25 27.61
N GLY A 39 10.76 -7.42 27.46
CA GLY A 39 10.63 -8.07 26.16
C GLY A 39 9.84 -7.25 25.15
N LEU A 40 8.73 -6.64 25.56
CA LEU A 40 7.92 -5.80 24.67
C LEU A 40 8.64 -4.49 24.29
N VAL A 41 9.36 -3.87 25.23
CA VAL A 41 10.11 -2.62 24.94
C VAL A 41 11.27 -2.88 23.99
N ALA A 42 11.97 -4.01 24.14
CA ALA A 42 13.07 -4.37 23.26
C ALA A 42 12.59 -4.76 21.85
N SER A 43 11.40 -5.37 21.74
CA SER A 43 10.90 -5.88 20.45
C SER A 43 10.76 -4.82 19.37
N SER A 44 10.34 -3.60 19.70
CA SER A 44 10.12 -2.54 18.71
C SER A 44 11.43 -2.01 18.10
N PRO A 45 12.46 -1.66 18.87
CA PRO A 45 13.77 -1.32 18.32
C PRO A 45 14.38 -2.47 17.51
N ASP A 46 14.36 -3.70 18.04
CA ASP A 46 14.94 -4.86 17.37
C ASP A 46 14.28 -5.15 16.01
N MET A 47 12.95 -4.95 15.92
CA MET A 47 12.23 -5.07 14.65
C MET A 47 12.64 -3.97 13.68
N LEU A 48 12.81 -2.73 14.16
CA LEU A 48 13.24 -1.61 13.33
C LEU A 48 14.66 -1.81 12.80
N ASP A 49 15.59 -2.18 13.67
CA ASP A 49 16.97 -2.49 13.28
C ASP A 49 17.04 -3.65 12.29
N SER A 50 16.20 -4.67 12.48
CA SER A 50 16.14 -5.80 11.55
C SER A 50 15.63 -5.38 10.17
N LEU A 51 14.61 -4.51 10.13
CA LEU A 51 14.07 -3.99 8.88
C LEU A 51 15.07 -3.08 8.16
N ASP A 52 15.75 -2.24 8.91
CA ASP A 52 16.77 -1.32 8.41
C ASP A 52 17.97 -2.08 7.84
N ASN A 53 18.52 -3.01 8.61
CA ASN A 53 19.58 -3.90 8.13
C ASN A 53 19.19 -4.71 6.90
N TYR A 54 17.92 -5.13 6.80
CA TYR A 54 17.42 -5.83 5.62
C TYR A 54 17.39 -4.91 4.40
N ALA A 55 16.89 -3.67 4.58
CA ALA A 55 16.85 -2.67 3.52
C ALA A 55 18.26 -2.34 3.02
N ASP A 56 19.20 -2.10 3.92
CA ASP A 56 20.58 -1.72 3.62
C ASP A 56 21.38 -2.83 2.96
N ASN A 57 21.26 -4.06 3.47
CA ASN A 57 21.95 -5.23 2.91
C ASN A 57 21.50 -5.57 1.49
N ASN A 58 20.27 -5.22 1.16
CA ASN A 58 19.69 -5.46 -0.15
C ASN A 58 19.65 -4.19 -1.03
N ASN A 59 20.34 -3.13 -0.63
CA ASN A 59 20.39 -1.85 -1.35
C ASN A 59 19.00 -1.35 -1.78
N LEU A 60 18.03 -1.36 -0.86
CA LEU A 60 16.70 -0.89 -1.14
C LEU A 60 16.72 0.60 -1.51
N TYR A 61 15.96 0.96 -2.53
CA TYR A 61 15.77 2.36 -2.92
C TYR A 61 15.29 3.24 -1.76
N ASP A 62 15.65 4.52 -1.78
CA ASP A 62 15.07 5.53 -0.88
C ASP A 62 13.82 6.15 -1.48
N ILE A 63 13.85 6.40 -2.80
CA ILE A 63 12.73 6.95 -3.55
C ILE A 63 12.47 6.08 -4.77
N SER A 64 11.21 5.74 -5.00
CA SER A 64 10.72 5.07 -6.19
C SER A 64 9.87 6.03 -7.00
N ILE A 65 10.16 6.17 -8.29
CA ILE A 65 9.42 7.03 -9.18
C ILE A 65 8.78 6.14 -10.24
N LEU A 66 7.46 6.18 -10.34
CA LEU A 66 6.70 5.47 -11.37
C LEU A 66 6.17 6.49 -12.37
N SER A 67 6.20 6.16 -13.65
CA SER A 67 5.65 7.00 -14.70
C SER A 67 4.58 6.26 -15.49
N THR A 68 3.46 6.91 -15.74
CA THR A 68 2.39 6.33 -16.57
C THR A 68 2.79 6.17 -18.03
N LEU A 69 3.75 6.96 -18.52
CA LEU A 69 4.25 6.90 -19.89
C LEU A 69 5.73 6.47 -19.98
N GLY A 70 6.29 6.00 -18.86
CA GLY A 70 7.68 5.59 -18.76
C GLY A 70 8.65 6.78 -18.75
N PHE A 71 9.93 6.44 -18.56
CA PHE A 71 11.05 7.38 -18.52
C PHE A 71 11.95 7.16 -19.73
N THR A 72 12.51 8.24 -20.25
CA THR A 72 13.59 8.23 -21.23
C THR A 72 14.95 8.24 -20.52
N ASP A 73 16.03 7.97 -21.27
CA ASP A 73 17.40 8.14 -20.76
C ASP A 73 17.62 9.56 -20.26
N GLU A 74 17.10 10.56 -20.97
CA GLU A 74 17.16 11.97 -20.56
C GLU A 74 16.44 12.23 -19.21
N ASP A 75 15.33 11.54 -18.94
CA ASP A 75 14.64 11.66 -17.64
C ASP A 75 15.50 11.10 -16.51
N ILE A 76 16.12 9.94 -16.73
CA ILE A 76 17.03 9.32 -15.76
C ILE A 76 18.24 10.21 -15.50
N GLU A 77 18.82 10.79 -16.55
CA GLU A 77 19.94 11.73 -16.42
C GLU A 77 19.54 12.96 -15.62
N LYS A 78 18.39 13.58 -15.94
CA LYS A 78 17.89 14.77 -15.23
C LYS A 78 17.55 14.50 -13.77
N ILE A 79 17.01 13.34 -13.46
CA ILE A 79 16.81 12.91 -12.07
C ILE A 79 18.18 12.81 -11.38
N GLY A 80 19.19 12.21 -12.03
CA GLY A 80 20.52 12.04 -11.46
C GLY A 80 21.30 13.35 -11.21
N GLU A 81 20.95 14.44 -11.91
CA GLU A 81 21.55 15.77 -11.72
C GLU A 81 21.07 16.46 -10.43
N ILE A 82 20.00 15.97 -9.79
CA ILE A 82 19.44 16.59 -8.58
C ILE A 82 20.41 16.44 -7.40
N ASP A 83 20.75 17.56 -6.79
CA ASP A 83 21.62 17.55 -5.61
C ASP A 83 20.97 16.83 -4.42
N GLY A 84 21.71 15.93 -3.80
CA GLY A 84 21.24 15.02 -2.77
C GLY A 84 21.05 13.59 -3.27
N ILE A 85 20.93 13.37 -4.58
CA ILE A 85 20.87 12.03 -5.17
C ILE A 85 22.28 11.45 -5.25
N GLU A 86 22.42 10.22 -4.78
CA GLU A 86 23.65 9.45 -4.91
C GLU A 86 23.68 8.69 -6.25
N ASN A 87 22.63 7.92 -6.51
CA ASN A 87 22.48 7.19 -7.77
C ASN A 87 21.00 7.17 -8.19
N VAL A 88 20.77 7.04 -9.50
CA VAL A 88 19.47 6.76 -10.09
C VAL A 88 19.59 5.58 -11.05
N TYR A 89 18.60 4.71 -11.01
CA TYR A 89 18.55 3.50 -11.85
C TYR A 89 17.19 3.42 -12.52
N GLY A 90 17.17 3.52 -13.87
CA GLY A 90 16.00 3.18 -14.66
C GLY A 90 15.81 1.67 -14.65
N VAL A 91 14.58 1.21 -14.54
CA VAL A 91 14.23 -0.21 -14.49
C VAL A 91 13.10 -0.53 -15.46
N GLN A 92 13.28 -1.61 -16.21
CA GLN A 92 12.22 -2.15 -17.05
C GLN A 92 11.49 -3.28 -16.32
N THR A 93 10.17 -3.18 -16.29
CA THR A 93 9.32 -4.25 -15.76
C THR A 93 8.17 -4.52 -16.71
N LYS A 94 7.78 -5.79 -16.83
CA LYS A 94 6.62 -6.18 -17.66
C LYS A 94 5.92 -7.38 -17.05
N ASP A 95 4.59 -7.34 -17.07
CA ASP A 95 3.79 -8.49 -16.66
C ASP A 95 3.63 -9.48 -17.80
N SER A 96 3.67 -10.77 -17.49
CA SER A 96 3.55 -11.86 -18.47
C SER A 96 2.69 -12.99 -17.92
N LEU A 97 1.95 -13.64 -18.81
CA LEU A 97 1.36 -14.93 -18.54
C LEU A 97 2.42 -16.02 -18.65
N THR A 98 2.34 -16.99 -17.76
CA THR A 98 3.23 -18.15 -17.76
C THR A 98 2.52 -19.36 -17.17
N LYS A 99 3.09 -20.54 -17.39
CA LYS A 99 2.62 -21.78 -16.76
C LYS A 99 3.67 -22.35 -15.83
N ILE A 100 3.30 -22.47 -14.56
CA ILE A 100 4.14 -23.13 -13.56
C ILE A 100 3.34 -24.23 -12.86
N ASP A 101 3.92 -25.41 -12.71
CA ASP A 101 3.24 -26.61 -12.16
C ASP A 101 1.88 -26.92 -12.87
N GLY A 102 1.77 -26.61 -14.16
CA GLY A 102 0.55 -26.83 -14.95
C GLY A 102 -0.58 -25.82 -14.72
N LYS A 103 -0.36 -24.80 -13.88
CA LYS A 103 -1.33 -23.72 -13.63
C LYS A 103 -0.91 -22.46 -14.37
N GLU A 104 -1.87 -21.80 -14.97
CA GLU A 104 -1.67 -20.44 -15.51
C GLU A 104 -1.48 -19.47 -14.33
N SER A 105 -0.48 -18.63 -14.47
CA SER A 105 -0.08 -17.66 -13.46
C SER A 105 0.43 -16.40 -14.14
N ILE A 106 0.32 -15.28 -13.47
CA ILE A 106 0.87 -14.02 -13.93
C ILE A 106 2.16 -13.78 -13.18
N CYS A 107 3.25 -13.62 -13.89
CA CYS A 107 4.51 -13.19 -13.33
C CYS A 107 4.85 -11.76 -13.76
N LYS A 108 5.44 -11.00 -12.87
CA LYS A 108 6.08 -9.73 -13.22
C LYS A 108 7.56 -9.99 -13.47
N VAL A 109 7.99 -9.69 -14.68
CA VAL A 109 9.39 -9.74 -15.09
C VAL A 109 10.04 -8.44 -14.69
N ILE A 110 11.14 -8.50 -13.98
CA ILE A 110 11.90 -7.35 -13.47
C ILE A 110 13.35 -7.50 -13.94
N GLU A 111 13.89 -6.45 -14.47
CA GLU A 111 15.31 -6.38 -14.79
C GLU A 111 16.15 -6.47 -13.52
N TYR A 112 17.10 -7.41 -13.50
CA TYR A 112 18.01 -7.61 -12.38
C TYR A 112 19.10 -6.53 -12.36
N ASN A 113 19.25 -5.88 -11.23
CA ASN A 113 20.30 -4.89 -11.01
C ASN A 113 21.12 -5.27 -9.76
N GLU A 114 22.44 -5.29 -9.89
CA GLU A 114 23.34 -5.64 -8.78
C GLU A 114 23.54 -4.50 -7.76
N LYS A 115 23.18 -3.29 -8.15
CA LYS A 115 23.48 -2.09 -7.35
C LYS A 115 22.30 -1.59 -6.54
N ILE A 116 21.08 -1.91 -6.96
CA ILE A 116 19.86 -1.44 -6.30
C ILE A 116 18.83 -2.56 -6.22
N ASN A 117 18.08 -2.58 -5.11
CA ASN A 117 17.02 -3.55 -4.86
C ASN A 117 17.47 -5.00 -5.06
N THR A 118 18.69 -5.30 -4.67
CA THR A 118 19.34 -6.58 -4.89
C THR A 118 18.57 -7.67 -4.15
N PRO A 119 18.00 -8.66 -4.85
CA PRO A 119 17.26 -9.73 -4.19
C PRO A 119 18.19 -10.66 -3.42
N ALA A 120 17.75 -11.09 -2.23
CA ALA A 120 18.47 -12.06 -1.42
C ALA A 120 18.26 -13.48 -1.97
N ILE A 121 19.34 -14.17 -2.32
CA ILE A 121 19.28 -15.56 -2.81
C ILE A 121 19.12 -16.49 -1.61
N ILE A 122 18.00 -17.21 -1.54
CA ILE A 122 17.71 -18.18 -0.48
C ILE A 122 18.04 -19.61 -0.88
N ALA A 123 18.09 -19.89 -2.19
CA ALA A 123 18.53 -21.18 -2.73
C ALA A 123 19.05 -21.03 -4.17
N GLY A 124 20.01 -21.86 -4.56
CA GLY A 124 20.59 -21.81 -5.90
C GLY A 124 21.74 -20.81 -6.01
N ARG A 125 21.85 -20.15 -7.16
CA ARG A 125 22.91 -19.17 -7.49
C ARG A 125 22.33 -17.96 -8.20
N ASN A 126 23.16 -16.95 -8.39
CA ASN A 126 22.81 -15.76 -9.18
C ASN A 126 22.83 -16.05 -10.70
N ILE A 127 22.23 -15.14 -11.46
CA ILE A 127 22.18 -15.18 -12.92
C ILE A 127 23.60 -14.98 -13.50
N GLU A 128 24.00 -15.89 -14.37
CA GLU A 128 25.25 -15.79 -15.12
C GLU A 128 24.96 -15.54 -16.61
N ASN A 129 23.96 -16.17 -17.18
CA ASN A 129 23.62 -16.14 -18.59
C ASN A 129 22.28 -15.40 -18.84
N GLU A 130 22.08 -14.93 -20.07
CA GLU A 130 20.89 -14.16 -20.48
C GLU A 130 19.59 -14.97 -20.43
N ASN A 131 19.67 -16.28 -20.62
CA ASN A 131 18.52 -17.19 -20.58
C ASN A 131 18.24 -17.78 -19.18
N GLU A 132 18.83 -17.22 -18.15
CA GLU A 132 18.61 -17.60 -16.74
C GLU A 132 17.72 -16.58 -16.03
N CYS A 133 17.02 -17.04 -15.02
CA CYS A 133 16.21 -16.16 -14.16
C CYS A 133 16.27 -16.59 -12.70
N LEU A 134 15.98 -15.62 -11.82
CA LEU A 134 15.71 -15.84 -10.41
C LEU A 134 14.19 -15.83 -10.20
N LEU A 135 13.71 -16.75 -9.36
CA LEU A 135 12.28 -16.91 -9.08
C LEU A 135 11.95 -16.49 -7.65
N ASP A 136 10.87 -15.74 -7.48
CA ASP A 136 10.36 -15.30 -6.19
C ASP A 136 9.99 -16.47 -5.28
N SER A 137 10.37 -16.35 -4.01
CA SER A 137 10.05 -17.32 -2.95
C SER A 137 8.55 -17.50 -2.70
N ALA A 138 7.70 -16.62 -3.18
CA ALA A 138 6.25 -16.79 -3.08
C ALA A 138 5.77 -18.14 -3.65
N ILE A 139 6.47 -18.66 -4.65
CA ILE A 139 6.11 -19.92 -5.30
C ILE A 139 6.34 -21.12 -4.38
N ILE A 140 7.38 -21.11 -3.54
CA ILE A 140 7.69 -22.22 -2.63
C ILE A 140 6.79 -22.26 -1.39
N ARG A 141 6.11 -21.15 -1.07
CA ARG A 141 5.13 -21.09 0.02
C ARG A 141 3.90 -21.97 -0.22
N THR A 142 3.70 -22.42 -1.46
CA THR A 142 2.62 -23.35 -1.84
C THR A 142 2.90 -24.82 -1.50
N GLY A 143 4.03 -25.13 -0.84
CA GLY A 143 4.32 -26.44 -0.25
C GLY A 143 5.34 -27.30 -0.99
N LYS A 144 5.95 -26.80 -2.09
CA LYS A 144 7.09 -27.47 -2.76
C LYS A 144 8.38 -26.74 -2.40
N GLY A 145 9.43 -27.48 -2.08
CA GLY A 145 10.74 -26.88 -1.79
C GLY A 145 11.42 -26.27 -3.02
N ALA A 146 12.45 -25.47 -2.79
CA ALA A 146 13.20 -24.77 -3.83
C ALA A 146 13.80 -25.73 -4.89
N GLU A 147 14.21 -26.91 -4.49
CA GLU A 147 14.77 -27.97 -5.32
C GLU A 147 13.81 -28.44 -6.44
N ASN A 148 12.51 -28.20 -6.28
CA ASN A 148 11.52 -28.55 -7.27
C ASN A 148 11.44 -27.56 -8.43
N TYR A 149 12.06 -26.39 -8.29
CA TYR A 149 11.99 -25.31 -9.29
C TYR A 149 13.34 -25.02 -9.95
N ILE A 150 14.45 -25.12 -9.22
CA ILE A 150 15.80 -24.91 -9.77
C ILE A 150 16.09 -25.92 -10.88
N GLY A 151 16.60 -25.41 -12.04
CA GLY A 151 16.86 -26.16 -13.25
C GLY A 151 15.64 -26.36 -14.14
N LYS A 152 14.43 -25.99 -13.70
CA LYS A 152 13.24 -25.99 -14.57
C LYS A 152 13.22 -24.75 -15.47
N LYS A 153 12.47 -24.88 -16.57
CA LYS A 153 12.29 -23.81 -17.55
C LYS A 153 10.93 -23.15 -17.36
N ILE A 154 10.92 -21.82 -17.36
CA ILE A 154 9.73 -20.99 -17.40
C ILE A 154 9.63 -20.34 -18.79
N VAL A 155 8.41 -20.25 -19.31
CA VAL A 155 8.13 -19.66 -20.62
C VAL A 155 7.19 -18.47 -20.42
N LEU A 156 7.58 -17.32 -20.97
CA LEU A 156 6.79 -16.10 -20.96
C LEU A 156 5.92 -16.03 -22.22
N GLU A 157 4.67 -15.66 -22.06
CA GLU A 157 3.75 -15.40 -23.15
C GLU A 157 3.64 -13.88 -23.36
N ASN A 158 3.72 -13.43 -24.62
CA ASN A 158 3.45 -12.03 -24.94
C ASN A 158 1.97 -11.74 -24.67
N THR A 159 1.72 -10.72 -23.88
CA THR A 159 0.37 -10.26 -23.53
C THR A 159 -0.03 -9.02 -24.33
N ASP A 160 0.87 -8.52 -25.17
CA ASP A 160 0.62 -7.34 -25.99
C ASP A 160 -0.25 -7.72 -27.19
N THR A 161 -1.42 -7.12 -27.24
CA THR A 161 -2.37 -7.22 -28.35
C THR A 161 -2.09 -6.20 -29.45
N SER A 162 -1.06 -5.38 -29.29
CA SER A 162 -0.65 -4.39 -30.30
C SER A 162 -0.09 -5.11 -31.55
N ALA A 163 -0.56 -4.67 -32.68
CA ALA A 163 -0.19 -5.18 -34.00
C ALA A 163 1.26 -4.85 -34.46
N ASP A 164 2.05 -4.27 -33.54
CA ASP A 164 3.47 -4.05 -33.80
C ASP A 164 4.23 -5.39 -33.65
N ASP A 165 4.89 -5.79 -34.70
CA ASP A 165 5.69 -7.02 -34.80
C ASP A 165 6.91 -7.08 -33.86
N ASN A 166 7.05 -6.12 -32.95
CA ASN A 166 8.15 -6.05 -31.96
C ASN A 166 7.73 -6.73 -30.66
N PRO A 167 8.24 -7.94 -30.38
CA PRO A 167 7.91 -8.64 -29.15
C PRO A 167 8.55 -7.94 -27.96
N THR A 168 7.77 -7.58 -26.95
CA THR A 168 8.26 -6.97 -25.70
C THR A 168 9.32 -7.82 -24.99
N PHE A 169 9.29 -9.15 -25.19
CA PHE A 169 10.31 -10.06 -24.68
C PHE A 169 11.18 -10.59 -25.82
N LYS A 170 12.46 -10.20 -25.82
CA LYS A 170 13.48 -10.78 -26.72
C LYS A 170 13.72 -12.26 -26.40
N ILE A 171 13.77 -12.56 -25.09
CA ILE A 171 13.95 -13.92 -24.59
C ILE A 171 12.66 -14.33 -23.87
N LYS A 172 12.06 -15.43 -24.30
CA LYS A 172 10.80 -15.94 -23.76
C LYS A 172 10.95 -17.17 -22.87
N LYS A 173 12.11 -17.79 -22.88
CA LYS A 173 12.34 -19.05 -22.17
C LYS A 173 13.57 -18.94 -21.29
N PHE A 174 13.37 -19.08 -20.00
CA PHE A 174 14.39 -18.95 -18.97
C PHE A 174 14.55 -20.22 -18.18
N GLU A 175 15.76 -20.50 -17.74
CA GLU A 175 16.07 -21.52 -16.76
C GLU A 175 16.11 -20.88 -15.36
N ILE A 176 15.41 -21.46 -14.39
CA ILE A 176 15.39 -20.99 -13.01
C ILE A 176 16.68 -21.47 -12.35
N VAL A 177 17.56 -20.55 -11.98
CA VAL A 177 18.87 -20.84 -11.38
C VAL A 177 18.93 -20.53 -9.89
N GLY A 178 17.99 -19.74 -9.39
CA GLY A 178 17.91 -19.41 -7.97
C GLY A 178 16.50 -19.02 -7.55
N ILE A 179 16.25 -19.16 -6.24
CA ILE A 179 15.06 -18.68 -5.56
C ILE A 179 15.46 -17.51 -4.70
N ILE A 180 14.65 -16.45 -4.71
CA ILE A 180 14.98 -15.18 -4.08
C ILE A 180 13.87 -14.64 -3.18
N GLU A 181 14.27 -13.77 -2.26
CA GLU A 181 13.41 -12.79 -1.61
C GLU A 181 13.81 -11.40 -2.10
N THR A 182 12.84 -10.61 -2.51
CA THR A 182 13.10 -9.26 -3.01
C THR A 182 12.76 -8.20 -1.98
N PRO A 183 13.62 -7.19 -1.79
CA PRO A 183 13.35 -6.12 -0.84
C PRO A 183 12.21 -5.19 -1.28
N ILE A 184 11.89 -5.14 -2.56
CA ILE A 184 10.81 -4.29 -3.09
C ILE A 184 9.44 -4.75 -2.58
N TYR A 185 9.25 -6.05 -2.39
CA TYR A 185 7.95 -6.65 -2.08
C TYR A 185 8.05 -7.61 -0.90
N ILE A 186 8.15 -7.08 0.30
CA ILE A 186 8.20 -7.84 1.55
C ILE A 186 6.82 -8.33 2.02
N SER A 187 5.73 -7.84 1.41
CA SER A 187 4.37 -8.32 1.65
C SER A 187 4.13 -9.69 1.04
N THR A 188 3.11 -10.40 1.53
CA THR A 188 2.59 -11.62 0.89
C THR A 188 1.86 -11.33 -0.41
N GLU A 189 1.33 -10.13 -0.57
CA GLU A 189 0.69 -9.66 -1.79
C GLU A 189 1.75 -9.20 -2.80
N ARG A 190 1.56 -9.58 -4.04
CA ARG A 190 2.51 -9.30 -5.13
C ARG A 190 2.06 -8.16 -6.05
N GLY A 191 0.99 -7.48 -5.68
CA GLY A 191 0.43 -6.36 -6.42
C GLY A 191 -0.56 -6.76 -7.51
N ASN A 192 -1.08 -5.75 -8.18
CA ASN A 192 -2.09 -5.87 -9.20
C ASN A 192 -1.48 -5.75 -10.60
N THR A 193 -2.21 -6.25 -11.57
CA THR A 193 -1.87 -6.21 -13.00
C THR A 193 -3.13 -5.96 -13.82
N SER A 194 -2.95 -5.48 -15.03
CA SER A 194 -4.04 -5.32 -16.00
C SER A 194 -4.35 -6.59 -16.81
N ILE A 195 -3.56 -7.66 -16.63
CA ILE A 195 -3.72 -8.90 -17.40
C ILE A 195 -4.31 -10.03 -16.55
N GLY A 196 -4.90 -11.01 -17.21
CA GLY A 196 -5.43 -12.24 -16.62
C GLY A 196 -6.45 -11.99 -15.52
N ASN A 197 -6.20 -12.54 -14.33
CA ASN A 197 -7.08 -12.41 -13.16
C ASN A 197 -6.87 -11.10 -12.35
N GLY A 198 -6.01 -10.21 -12.84
CA GLY A 198 -5.75 -8.92 -12.18
C GLY A 198 -4.75 -8.96 -11.02
N THR A 199 -4.12 -10.10 -10.73
CA THR A 199 -3.19 -10.24 -9.60
C THR A 199 -1.89 -10.87 -10.03
N VAL A 200 -0.76 -10.28 -9.65
CA VAL A 200 0.56 -10.86 -9.84
C VAL A 200 0.75 -12.01 -8.86
N SER A 201 1.15 -13.17 -9.36
CA SER A 201 1.36 -14.37 -8.55
C SER A 201 2.76 -14.43 -7.94
N PHE A 202 3.78 -14.02 -8.71
CA PHE A 202 5.19 -14.03 -8.30
C PHE A 202 6.02 -13.16 -9.23
N TYR A 203 7.27 -12.91 -8.86
CA TYR A 203 8.24 -12.16 -9.64
C TYR A 203 9.28 -13.09 -10.24
N ILE A 204 9.82 -12.70 -11.39
CA ILE A 204 11.07 -13.24 -11.92
C ILE A 204 12.02 -12.10 -12.23
N PHE A 205 13.29 -12.31 -11.92
CA PHE A 205 14.34 -11.38 -12.26
C PHE A 205 15.16 -11.95 -13.42
N THR A 206 15.42 -11.13 -14.42
CA THR A 206 16.16 -11.50 -15.64
C THR A 206 17.23 -10.46 -15.94
N LYS A 207 18.19 -10.78 -16.79
CA LYS A 207 19.11 -9.74 -17.29
C LYS A 207 18.37 -8.70 -18.14
N ASP A 208 18.98 -7.54 -18.30
CA ASP A 208 18.52 -6.39 -19.08
C ASP A 208 18.13 -6.73 -20.53
N SER A 209 18.82 -7.71 -21.12
CA SER A 209 18.54 -8.19 -22.47
C SER A 209 17.19 -8.89 -22.69
N ALA A 210 16.46 -9.20 -21.61
CA ALA A 210 15.22 -9.97 -21.69
C ALA A 210 14.02 -9.15 -22.14
N ILE A 211 13.95 -7.88 -21.72
CA ILE A 211 12.85 -6.94 -22.03
C ILE A 211 13.35 -5.95 -23.08
N ASP A 212 12.56 -5.72 -24.11
CA ASP A 212 12.87 -4.78 -25.20
C ASP A 212 11.91 -3.60 -25.19
N LEU A 213 12.01 -2.76 -24.18
CA LEU A 213 11.33 -1.49 -24.12
C LEU A 213 12.33 -0.37 -24.43
N ASN A 214 11.90 0.62 -25.20
CA ASN A 214 12.67 1.83 -25.46
C ASN A 214 12.48 2.92 -24.40
N TYR A 215 11.99 2.51 -23.20
CA TYR A 215 11.75 3.37 -22.05
C TYR A 215 11.84 2.54 -20.77
N TYR A 216 12.11 3.19 -19.65
CA TYR A 216 12.03 2.59 -18.33
C TYR A 216 10.63 2.71 -17.75
N THR A 217 10.15 1.70 -17.08
CA THR A 217 8.83 1.68 -16.43
C THR A 217 8.84 2.32 -15.06
N GLY A 218 10.01 2.36 -14.41
CA GLY A 218 10.24 2.97 -13.12
C GLY A 218 11.68 3.47 -12.98
N ALA A 219 11.92 4.35 -12.03
CA ALA A 219 13.25 4.79 -11.62
C ALA A 219 13.38 4.63 -10.10
N TYR A 220 14.50 4.09 -9.67
CA TYR A 220 14.85 3.95 -8.26
C TYR A 220 16.02 4.86 -7.94
N VAL A 221 15.91 5.59 -6.84
CA VAL A 221 16.85 6.61 -6.41
C VAL A 221 17.42 6.25 -5.05
N THR A 222 18.73 6.37 -4.89
CA THR A 222 19.39 6.37 -3.59
C THR A 222 19.83 7.79 -3.24
N VAL A 223 19.63 8.17 -1.98
CA VAL A 223 19.93 9.50 -1.45
C VAL A 223 21.27 9.46 -0.70
N LYS A 224 22.10 10.47 -0.90
CA LYS A 224 23.41 10.57 -0.23
C LYS A 224 23.26 10.50 1.29
N ASN A 225 24.05 9.64 1.91
CA ASN A 225 24.09 9.38 3.36
C ASN A 225 22.78 8.83 3.97
N ALA A 226 21.73 8.58 3.18
CA ALA A 226 20.49 8.00 3.70
C ALA A 226 20.70 6.61 4.29
N LYS A 227 21.57 5.82 3.68
CA LYS A 227 21.97 4.47 4.15
C LYS A 227 22.68 4.46 5.51
N GLU A 228 23.23 5.59 5.95
CA GLU A 228 23.89 5.73 7.25
C GLU A 228 22.90 6.08 8.38
N THR A 229 21.64 6.27 8.05
CA THR A 229 20.59 6.65 8.99
C THR A 229 19.51 5.57 9.07
N VAL A 230 18.86 5.45 10.21
CA VAL A 230 17.81 4.46 10.40
C VAL A 230 16.60 4.81 9.52
N THR A 231 16.16 3.88 8.73
CA THR A 231 15.01 4.02 7.84
C THR A 231 13.80 4.62 8.57
N ASN A 232 13.22 5.66 7.98
CA ASN A 232 12.07 6.39 8.52
C ASN A 232 12.33 7.13 9.86
N SER A 233 13.59 7.32 10.25
CA SER A 233 13.97 8.23 11.33
C SER A 233 13.83 9.69 10.89
N THR A 234 13.87 10.61 11.84
CA THR A 234 13.85 12.05 11.53
C THR A 234 15.05 12.43 10.67
N GLU A 235 16.22 11.89 10.98
CA GLU A 235 17.46 12.13 10.26
C GLU A 235 17.39 11.61 8.82
N TYR A 236 16.78 10.43 8.62
CA TYR A 236 16.53 9.87 7.30
C TYR A 236 15.59 10.78 6.48
N LEU A 237 14.49 11.21 7.07
CA LEU A 237 13.51 12.07 6.40
C LEU A 237 14.06 13.46 6.08
N GLU A 238 14.96 14.00 6.90
CA GLU A 238 15.67 15.26 6.64
C GLU A 238 16.58 15.17 5.41
N LEU A 239 17.06 13.98 5.05
CA LEU A 239 17.85 13.75 3.84
C LEU A 239 16.96 13.48 2.62
N VAL A 240 15.90 12.69 2.77
CA VAL A 240 15.06 12.21 1.66
C VAL A 240 14.04 13.25 1.21
N ASN A 241 13.36 13.93 2.14
CA ASN A 241 12.31 14.89 1.80
C ASN A 241 12.78 16.05 0.91
N PRO A 242 13.93 16.68 1.13
CA PRO A 242 14.41 17.73 0.23
C PRO A 242 14.69 17.24 -1.20
N VAL A 243 15.02 15.95 -1.36
CA VAL A 243 15.19 15.35 -2.69
C VAL A 243 13.84 15.11 -3.34
N ILE A 244 12.84 14.67 -2.57
CA ILE A 244 11.44 14.54 -3.06
C ILE A 244 10.91 15.89 -3.51
N ASP A 245 11.13 16.95 -2.72
CA ASP A 245 10.68 18.30 -3.08
C ASP A 245 11.29 18.77 -4.41
N LYS A 246 12.59 18.55 -4.61
CA LYS A 246 13.27 18.88 -5.87
C LYS A 246 12.77 18.01 -7.05
N LEU A 247 12.45 16.75 -6.80
CA LEU A 247 11.84 15.86 -7.81
C LEU A 247 10.45 16.37 -8.20
N GLU A 248 9.66 16.82 -7.23
CA GLU A 248 8.34 17.42 -7.49
C GLU A 248 8.46 18.75 -8.27
N GLU A 249 9.54 19.53 -8.09
CA GLU A 249 9.79 20.75 -8.86
C GLU A 249 10.00 20.47 -10.35
N ILE A 250 10.78 19.44 -10.70
CA ILE A 250 11.06 19.09 -12.10
C ILE A 250 9.94 18.26 -12.76
N LYS A 251 9.10 17.64 -11.96
CA LYS A 251 8.08 16.68 -12.36
C LYS A 251 7.18 17.23 -13.48
N GLN A 252 6.60 18.39 -13.27
CA GLN A 252 5.64 18.96 -14.21
C GLN A 252 6.26 19.19 -15.60
N GLU A 253 7.48 19.71 -15.64
CA GLU A 253 8.21 19.94 -16.91
C GLU A 253 8.48 18.61 -17.63
N ARG A 254 8.95 17.60 -16.88
CA ARG A 254 9.29 16.29 -17.45
C ARG A 254 8.06 15.52 -17.91
N GLU A 255 6.98 15.55 -17.13
CA GLU A 255 5.68 14.99 -17.49
C GLU A 255 5.16 15.59 -18.80
N GLU A 256 5.18 16.91 -18.92
CA GLU A 256 4.69 17.61 -20.11
C GLU A 256 5.59 17.33 -21.33
N LYS A 257 6.90 17.29 -21.14
CA LYS A 257 7.86 16.96 -22.21
C LYS A 257 7.66 15.53 -22.71
N ARG A 258 7.53 14.57 -21.79
CA ARG A 258 7.31 13.16 -22.15
C ARG A 258 6.02 12.95 -22.92
N TYR A 259 4.92 13.54 -22.42
CA TYR A 259 3.62 13.52 -23.09
C TYR A 259 3.70 14.13 -24.47
N THR A 260 4.28 15.33 -24.58
CA THR A 260 4.40 16.07 -25.84
C THR A 260 5.23 15.27 -26.85
N ASN A 261 6.36 14.73 -26.44
CA ASN A 261 7.20 13.93 -27.32
C ASN A 261 6.46 12.68 -27.83
N LEU A 262 5.79 11.94 -26.96
CA LEU A 262 5.02 10.75 -27.31
C LEU A 262 3.87 11.07 -28.28
N VAL A 263 3.12 12.15 -28.00
CA VAL A 263 2.04 12.61 -28.86
C VAL A 263 2.58 13.05 -30.21
N ASN A 264 3.70 13.77 -30.23
CA ASN A 264 4.34 14.21 -31.47
C ASN A 264 4.84 13.00 -32.29
N GLU A 265 5.55 12.06 -31.67
CA GLU A 265 6.02 10.83 -32.35
C GLU A 265 4.86 10.00 -32.92
N ALA A 266 3.79 9.86 -32.13
CA ALA A 266 2.60 9.14 -32.59
C ALA A 266 1.89 9.91 -33.70
N THR A 267 1.81 11.24 -33.59
CA THR A 267 1.23 12.10 -34.62
C THR A 267 2.02 12.03 -35.91
N ASP A 268 3.37 12.13 -35.83
CA ASP A 268 4.25 12.03 -36.99
C ASP A 268 4.09 10.67 -37.73
N LYS A 269 3.96 9.58 -36.96
CA LYS A 269 3.70 8.24 -37.54
C LYS A 269 2.34 8.21 -38.26
N VAL A 270 1.31 8.76 -37.63
CA VAL A 270 -0.03 8.82 -38.23
C VAL A 270 -0.06 9.74 -39.44
N GLU A 271 0.66 10.86 -39.41
CA GLU A 271 0.77 11.77 -40.55
C GLU A 271 1.49 11.11 -41.74
N LYS A 272 2.59 10.37 -41.48
CA LYS A 272 3.27 9.59 -42.54
C LYS A 272 2.35 8.53 -43.12
N ALA A 273 1.70 7.76 -42.25
CA ALA A 273 0.74 6.73 -42.68
C ALA A 273 -0.46 7.34 -43.43
N GLN A 274 -0.92 8.53 -43.02
CA GLN A 274 -1.96 9.29 -43.74
C GLN A 274 -1.51 9.69 -45.13
N LYS A 275 -0.26 10.15 -45.26
CA LYS A 275 0.30 10.52 -46.57
C LYS A 275 0.38 9.31 -47.51
N GLU A 276 0.87 8.17 -47.02
CA GLU A 276 0.90 6.92 -47.79
C GLU A 276 -0.52 6.45 -48.16
N PHE A 277 -1.47 6.58 -47.27
CA PHE A 277 -2.87 6.29 -47.54
C PHE A 277 -3.45 7.24 -48.60
N ASP A 278 -3.19 8.55 -48.50
CA ASP A 278 -3.68 9.54 -49.45
C ASP A 278 -3.08 9.34 -50.83
N ASP A 279 -1.81 8.99 -50.93
CA ASP A 279 -1.14 8.65 -52.20
C ASP A 279 -1.71 7.36 -52.82
N LYS A 280 -1.91 6.32 -52.03
CA LYS A 280 -2.59 5.07 -52.48
C LYS A 280 -4.04 5.33 -52.86
N LYS A 281 -4.75 6.15 -52.09
CA LYS A 281 -6.12 6.56 -52.38
C LYS A 281 -6.22 7.32 -53.71
N LYS A 282 -5.28 8.21 -53.99
CA LYS A 282 -5.20 8.94 -55.29
C LYS A 282 -4.97 7.98 -56.45
N GLU A 283 -4.05 7.01 -56.29
CA GLU A 283 -3.76 6.02 -57.31
C GLU A 283 -4.98 5.14 -57.61
N VAL A 284 -5.62 4.62 -56.53
CA VAL A 284 -6.86 3.84 -56.64
C VAL A 284 -8.00 4.62 -57.25
N THR A 285 -8.17 5.88 -56.82
CA THR A 285 -9.21 6.78 -57.36
C THR A 285 -8.98 7.04 -58.83
N SER A 286 -7.73 7.30 -59.26
CA SER A 286 -7.39 7.49 -60.66
C SER A 286 -7.72 6.25 -61.52
N LYS A 287 -7.36 5.08 -61.04
CA LYS A 287 -7.67 3.80 -61.73
C LYS A 287 -9.16 3.52 -61.79
N LEU A 288 -9.90 3.83 -60.73
CA LEU A 288 -11.36 3.70 -60.69
C LEU A 288 -12.06 4.74 -61.57
N THR A 289 -11.55 5.98 -61.59
CA THR A 289 -12.10 7.04 -62.47
C THR A 289 -11.91 6.72 -63.93
N ASP A 290 -10.77 6.14 -64.29
CA ASP A 290 -10.53 5.64 -65.67
C ASP A 290 -11.47 4.48 -66.06
N ALA A 291 -11.78 3.61 -65.10
CA ALA A 291 -12.75 2.53 -65.27
C ALA A 291 -14.20 3.07 -65.25
N GLU A 292 -14.48 4.02 -64.36
CA GLU A 292 -15.78 4.68 -64.24
C GLU A 292 -16.17 5.53 -65.46
N ASN A 293 -15.18 6.17 -66.09
CA ASN A 293 -15.38 6.86 -67.36
C ASN A 293 -15.87 5.97 -68.49
N LYS A 294 -15.68 4.68 -68.36
CA LYS A 294 -16.17 3.66 -69.30
C LYS A 294 -17.58 3.12 -68.97
N ILE A 295 -17.98 3.23 -67.72
CA ILE A 295 -19.29 2.75 -67.22
C ILE A 295 -20.29 3.92 -67.03
N LYS A 296 -19.89 5.05 -67.50
CA LYS A 296 -20.43 6.37 -67.14
C LYS A 296 -21.90 6.58 -67.45
N GLU A 297 -22.48 7.35 -66.59
CA GLU A 297 -23.74 8.10 -66.62
C GLU A 297 -25.03 7.38 -66.16
N ALA A 298 -25.18 6.11 -66.40
CA ALA A 298 -26.38 5.39 -65.95
C ALA A 298 -26.22 4.71 -64.59
N GLU A 299 -24.97 4.49 -64.17
CA GLU A 299 -24.63 3.61 -63.06
C GLU A 299 -24.37 4.31 -61.74
N ASP A 300 -23.88 5.55 -61.81
CA ASP A 300 -23.28 6.20 -60.66
C ASP A 300 -24.25 6.38 -59.51
N LYS A 301 -25.44 6.78 -59.79
CA LYS A 301 -26.40 7.10 -58.75
C LYS A 301 -26.96 5.89 -58.02
N ILE A 302 -27.18 4.81 -58.76
CA ILE A 302 -27.85 3.62 -58.20
C ILE A 302 -26.88 2.75 -57.44
N ASN A 303 -25.65 2.58 -57.95
CA ASN A 303 -24.64 1.80 -57.29
C ASN A 303 -24.09 2.44 -56.02
N SER A 304 -23.78 3.76 -56.11
CA SER A 304 -23.34 4.47 -54.92
C SER A 304 -24.40 4.49 -53.83
N SER A 305 -25.66 4.76 -54.20
CA SER A 305 -26.77 4.72 -53.25
C SER A 305 -26.98 3.33 -52.65
N LYS A 306 -26.85 2.26 -53.48
CA LYS A 306 -26.98 0.87 -53.02
C LYS A 306 -25.88 0.48 -52.05
N ILE A 307 -24.62 0.82 -52.37
CA ILE A 307 -23.48 0.53 -51.51
C ILE A 307 -23.52 1.32 -50.21
N GLU A 308 -23.88 2.62 -50.27
CA GLU A 308 -24.04 3.45 -49.10
C GLU A 308 -25.17 2.97 -48.19
N LEU A 309 -26.31 2.54 -48.79
CA LEU A 309 -27.44 2.02 -48.03
C LEU A 309 -27.11 0.69 -47.36
N GLN A 310 -26.45 -0.25 -48.09
CA GLN A 310 -26.01 -1.52 -47.50
C GLN A 310 -24.97 -1.35 -46.40
N ASN A 311 -24.05 -0.42 -46.60
CA ASN A 311 -23.05 -0.10 -45.59
C ASN A 311 -23.65 0.63 -44.38
N ALA A 312 -24.64 1.49 -44.64
CA ALA A 312 -25.38 2.19 -43.57
C ALA A 312 -26.24 1.19 -42.76
N GLU A 313 -26.93 0.28 -43.45
CA GLU A 313 -27.75 -0.77 -42.83
C GLU A 313 -26.89 -1.71 -41.96
N LYS A 314 -25.77 -2.17 -42.51
CA LYS A 314 -24.84 -3.02 -41.79
C LYS A 314 -24.20 -2.30 -40.59
N ARG A 315 -23.79 -1.04 -40.79
CA ARG A 315 -23.25 -0.23 -39.70
C ARG A 315 -24.27 0.01 -38.61
N ILE A 316 -25.47 0.43 -39.00
CA ILE A 316 -26.53 0.69 -38.03
C ILE A 316 -26.82 -0.55 -37.19
N ARG A 317 -26.90 -1.73 -37.86
CA ARG A 317 -27.13 -2.99 -37.16
C ARG A 317 -25.98 -3.34 -36.23
N THR A 318 -24.76 -3.28 -36.72
CA THR A 318 -23.56 -3.59 -35.91
C THR A 318 -23.34 -2.58 -34.78
N GLU A 319 -23.51 -1.29 -35.10
CA GLU A 319 -23.42 -0.23 -34.10
C GLU A 319 -24.54 -0.33 -33.03
N GLU A 320 -25.76 -0.74 -33.48
CA GLU A 320 -26.86 -0.97 -32.55
C GLU A 320 -26.61 -2.17 -31.62
N GLU A 321 -26.09 -3.27 -32.16
CA GLU A 321 -25.73 -4.47 -31.37
C GLU A 321 -24.57 -4.15 -30.41
N ASN A 322 -23.54 -3.49 -30.90
CA ASN A 322 -22.39 -3.06 -30.07
C ASN A 322 -22.78 -2.05 -29.01
N ALA A 323 -23.59 -1.05 -29.39
CA ALA A 323 -24.06 -0.06 -28.44
C ALA A 323 -24.89 -0.69 -27.31
N ASN A 324 -25.75 -1.66 -27.68
CA ASN A 324 -26.54 -2.39 -26.67
C ASN A 324 -25.66 -3.21 -25.72
N ALA A 325 -24.65 -3.91 -26.28
CA ALA A 325 -23.70 -4.67 -25.46
C ALA A 325 -22.85 -3.78 -24.54
N GLU A 326 -22.45 -2.60 -25.03
CA GLU A 326 -21.73 -1.62 -24.20
C GLU A 326 -22.62 -1.04 -23.09
N PHE A 327 -23.91 -0.77 -23.40
CA PHE A 327 -24.86 -0.31 -22.40
C PHE A 327 -25.13 -1.38 -21.33
N GLU A 328 -25.34 -2.64 -21.74
CA GLU A 328 -25.50 -3.73 -20.77
C GLU A 328 -24.28 -3.90 -19.86
N LYS A 329 -23.09 -3.82 -20.45
CA LYS A 329 -21.84 -3.87 -19.69
C LYS A 329 -21.70 -2.70 -18.72
N ALA A 330 -22.04 -1.51 -19.21
CA ALA A 330 -21.99 -0.30 -18.39
C ALA A 330 -23.06 -0.29 -17.28
N GLU A 331 -24.27 -0.77 -17.59
CA GLU A 331 -25.35 -0.95 -16.60
C GLU A 331 -24.92 -1.98 -15.53
N LYS A 332 -24.26 -3.08 -15.97
CA LYS A 332 -23.70 -4.07 -15.04
C LYS A 332 -22.62 -3.49 -14.15
N GLN A 333 -21.70 -2.71 -14.74
CA GLN A 333 -20.66 -2.01 -13.95
C GLN A 333 -21.26 -0.99 -12.96
N ILE A 334 -22.33 -0.34 -13.36
CA ILE A 334 -23.08 0.55 -12.44
C ILE A 334 -23.67 -0.26 -11.30
N GLN A 335 -24.35 -1.39 -11.63
CA GLN A 335 -24.94 -2.25 -10.61
C GLN A 335 -23.88 -2.83 -9.66
N GLU A 336 -22.74 -3.23 -10.20
CA GLU A 336 -21.61 -3.67 -9.40
C GLU A 336 -21.10 -2.53 -8.50
N GLY A 337 -20.97 -1.33 -9.06
CA GLY A 337 -20.61 -0.13 -8.29
C GLY A 337 -21.65 0.28 -7.23
N GLU A 338 -22.94 0.12 -7.52
CA GLU A 338 -24.03 0.34 -6.53
C GLU A 338 -23.93 -0.66 -5.38
N ASN A 339 -23.69 -1.93 -5.70
CA ASN A 339 -23.51 -2.98 -4.70
C ASN A 339 -22.26 -2.73 -3.85
N GLU A 340 -21.17 -2.33 -4.49
CA GLU A 340 -19.92 -2.01 -3.80
C GLU A 340 -20.08 -0.79 -2.87
N LEU A 341 -20.72 0.28 -3.36
CA LEU A 341 -21.02 1.45 -2.55
C LEU A 341 -21.97 1.14 -1.40
N SER A 342 -22.97 0.29 -1.65
CA SER A 342 -23.86 -0.21 -0.59
C SER A 342 -23.08 -0.95 0.48
N THR A 343 -22.20 -1.86 0.06
CA THR A 343 -21.33 -2.60 0.99
C THR A 343 -20.39 -1.66 1.76
N GLN A 344 -19.82 -0.68 1.08
CA GLN A 344 -18.97 0.32 1.73
C GLN A 344 -19.74 1.16 2.74
N ARG A 345 -21.00 1.50 2.43
CA ARG A 345 -21.90 2.22 3.34
C ARG A 345 -22.24 1.40 4.59
N ASP A 346 -22.55 0.11 4.38
CA ASP A 346 -22.83 -0.79 5.49
C ASP A 346 -21.58 -1.00 6.37
N ASN A 347 -20.43 -1.14 5.73
CA ASN A 347 -19.15 -1.22 6.43
C ASN A 347 -18.81 0.07 7.20
N LEU A 348 -19.03 1.23 6.58
CA LEU A 348 -18.87 2.51 7.25
C LEU A 348 -19.83 2.64 8.44
N LYS A 349 -21.10 2.23 8.26
CA LYS A 349 -22.09 2.24 9.35
C LYS A 349 -21.65 1.37 10.51
N SER A 350 -21.26 0.12 10.21
CA SER A 350 -20.74 -0.80 11.23
C SER A 350 -19.47 -0.28 11.89
N SER A 351 -18.58 0.33 11.10
CA SER A 351 -17.36 0.96 11.64
C SER A 351 -17.66 2.16 12.53
N LYS A 352 -18.66 2.99 12.16
CA LYS A 352 -19.14 4.09 12.99
C LYS A 352 -19.71 3.59 14.32
N GLU A 353 -20.55 2.55 14.26
CA GLU A 353 -21.16 1.93 15.45
C GLU A 353 -20.07 1.36 16.37
N THR A 354 -19.12 0.63 15.78
CA THR A 354 -17.97 0.07 16.51
C THR A 354 -17.08 1.17 17.11
N PHE A 355 -16.83 2.22 16.34
CA PHE A 355 -16.03 3.35 16.79
C PHE A 355 -16.71 4.09 17.93
N GLU A 356 -18.02 4.34 17.82
CA GLU A 356 -18.77 5.00 18.91
C GLU A 356 -18.79 4.16 20.18
N THR A 357 -18.92 2.82 20.03
CA THR A 357 -18.83 1.91 21.19
C THR A 357 -17.45 2.02 21.86
N LYS A 358 -16.38 1.92 21.07
CA LYS A 358 -15.02 2.07 21.57
C LYS A 358 -14.75 3.47 22.16
N LYS A 359 -15.27 4.49 21.53
CA LYS A 359 -15.16 5.86 22.01
C LYS A 359 -15.82 6.05 23.38
N GLN A 360 -16.95 5.37 23.62
CA GLN A 360 -17.59 5.35 24.92
C GLN A 360 -16.71 4.64 25.97
N GLU A 361 -16.15 3.49 25.61
CA GLU A 361 -15.22 2.77 26.49
C GLU A 361 -13.98 3.62 26.82
N ILE A 362 -13.41 4.26 25.80
CA ILE A 362 -12.25 5.14 25.97
C ILE A 362 -12.59 6.37 26.81
N LYS A 363 -13.79 6.94 26.67
CA LYS A 363 -14.23 8.04 27.53
C LYS A 363 -14.29 7.65 29.01
N LEU A 364 -14.66 6.41 29.29
CA LEU A 364 -14.62 5.89 30.66
C LEU A 364 -13.17 5.82 31.16
N ILE A 365 -12.24 5.38 30.31
CA ILE A 365 -10.80 5.32 30.65
C ILE A 365 -10.24 6.72 30.89
N ILE A 366 -10.58 7.68 30.02
CA ILE A 366 -10.18 9.08 30.21
C ILE A 366 -10.70 9.60 31.56
N GLY A 367 -11.97 9.31 31.89
CA GLY A 367 -12.53 9.69 33.20
C GLY A 367 -11.79 9.09 34.40
N GLN A 368 -11.30 7.84 34.24
CA GLN A 368 -10.45 7.21 35.25
C GLN A 368 -9.09 7.88 35.35
N ILE A 369 -8.47 8.22 34.22
CA ILE A 369 -7.20 8.97 34.21
C ILE A 369 -7.38 10.35 34.83
N ASP A 370 -8.49 11.04 34.54
CA ASP A 370 -8.79 12.34 35.15
C ASP A 370 -8.93 12.26 36.67
N SER A 371 -9.63 11.23 37.17
CA SER A 371 -9.71 10.96 38.60
C SER A 371 -8.33 10.70 39.25
N GLN A 372 -7.46 10.00 38.54
CA GLN A 372 -6.10 9.74 39.00
C GLN A 372 -5.25 11.02 38.99
N ILE A 373 -5.37 11.84 37.96
CA ILE A 373 -4.71 13.14 37.86
C ILE A 373 -5.14 14.01 39.05
N GLU A 374 -6.45 14.14 39.28
CA GLU A 374 -6.99 14.91 40.40
C GLU A 374 -6.48 14.42 41.77
N THR A 375 -6.42 13.08 41.91
CA THR A 375 -5.87 12.47 43.13
C THR A 375 -4.41 12.82 43.33
N LEU A 376 -3.60 12.70 42.25
CA LEU A 376 -2.17 13.05 42.33
C LEU A 376 -1.93 14.54 42.50
N GLU A 377 -2.76 15.41 41.95
CA GLU A 377 -2.71 16.85 42.17
C GLU A 377 -2.97 17.20 43.65
N ASN A 378 -3.94 16.51 44.25
CA ASN A 378 -4.23 16.66 45.68
C ASN A 378 -3.07 16.16 46.54
N ILE A 379 -2.48 15.01 46.17
CA ILE A 379 -1.28 14.49 46.86
C ILE A 379 -0.11 15.48 46.69
N LEU A 380 0.11 15.97 45.49
CA LEU A 380 1.18 16.92 45.21
C LEU A 380 1.03 18.19 46.01
N SER A 381 -0.18 18.75 46.07
CA SER A 381 -0.47 19.95 46.89
C SER A 381 -0.23 19.71 48.38
N THR A 382 -0.60 18.52 48.86
CA THR A 382 -0.37 18.10 50.22
C THR A 382 1.13 17.97 50.53
N LEU A 383 1.88 17.32 49.64
CA LEU A 383 3.34 17.18 49.80
C LEU A 383 4.05 18.54 49.78
N GLN A 384 3.62 19.45 48.89
CA GLN A 384 4.16 20.81 48.80
C GLN A 384 3.87 21.62 50.07
N ALA A 385 2.66 21.47 50.62
CA ALA A 385 2.31 22.09 51.88
C ALA A 385 3.15 21.53 53.03
N GLN A 386 3.33 20.20 53.07
CA GLN A 386 4.19 19.54 54.07
C GLN A 386 5.66 19.97 53.93
N GLN A 387 6.16 20.05 52.70
CA GLN A 387 7.51 20.56 52.45
C GLN A 387 7.69 21.97 53.01
N THR A 388 6.74 22.86 52.69
CA THR A 388 6.78 24.25 53.13
C THR A 388 6.75 24.38 54.67
N GLU A 389 6.00 23.50 55.31
CA GLU A 389 5.89 23.49 56.77
C GLU A 389 7.17 22.93 57.43
N LEU A 390 7.74 21.87 56.86
CA LEU A 390 9.00 21.29 57.35
C LEU A 390 10.21 22.21 57.08
N GLU A 391 10.23 22.91 55.96
CA GLU A 391 11.24 23.92 55.66
C GLU A 391 11.22 25.07 56.65
N LYS A 392 10.02 25.52 57.10
CA LYS A 392 9.87 26.50 58.15
C LYS A 392 10.42 26.02 59.52
N GLN A 393 10.40 24.70 59.71
CA GLN A 393 10.90 24.07 60.94
C GLN A 393 12.37 23.70 60.87
N GLY A 394 13.06 23.96 59.72
CA GLY A 394 14.47 23.68 59.54
C GLY A 394 14.81 22.19 59.39
N ILE A 395 13.83 21.38 59.02
CA ILE A 395 13.96 19.93 58.83
C ILE A 395 14.35 19.64 57.38
N ASP A 396 15.21 18.66 57.20
CA ASP A 396 15.59 18.23 55.83
C ASP A 396 14.36 17.71 55.10
N THR A 397 14.09 18.33 53.95
CA THR A 397 12.95 18.04 53.10
C THR A 397 13.32 17.24 51.85
N SER A 398 14.54 16.74 51.78
CA SER A 398 15.05 16.06 50.57
C SER A 398 14.21 14.87 50.15
N GLU A 399 13.64 14.15 51.12
CA GLU A 399 12.78 12.98 50.83
C GLU A 399 11.41 13.40 50.27
N ILE A 400 10.80 14.43 50.85
CA ILE A 400 9.53 14.99 50.35
C ILE A 400 9.76 15.64 48.98
N GLN A 401 10.87 16.32 48.79
CA GLN A 401 11.25 16.87 47.49
C GLN A 401 11.35 15.76 46.43
N SER A 402 11.91 14.62 46.78
CA SER A 402 11.97 13.44 45.87
C SER A 402 10.56 12.91 45.57
N GLN A 403 9.68 12.85 46.55
CA GLN A 403 8.29 12.42 46.37
C GLN A 403 7.49 13.43 45.52
N ILE A 404 7.71 14.72 45.70
CA ILE A 404 7.12 15.76 44.84
C ILE A 404 7.55 15.57 43.38
N LEU A 405 8.85 15.41 43.14
CA LEU A 405 9.38 15.19 41.79
C LEU A 405 8.81 13.90 41.14
N THR A 406 8.70 12.85 41.93
CA THR A 406 8.13 11.56 41.44
C THR A 406 6.64 11.73 41.11
N THR A 407 5.89 12.39 42.00
CA THR A 407 4.45 12.66 41.81
C THR A 407 4.22 13.56 40.59
N GLN A 408 5.05 14.60 40.43
CA GLN A 408 5.03 15.47 39.25
C GLN A 408 5.34 14.69 37.96
N GLY A 409 6.33 13.80 38.01
CA GLY A 409 6.68 12.91 36.87
C GLY A 409 5.50 12.04 36.46
N THR A 410 4.86 11.39 37.44
CA THR A 410 3.68 10.54 37.19
C THR A 410 2.50 11.34 36.64
N LEU A 411 2.28 12.52 37.18
CA LEU A 411 1.21 13.42 36.77
C LEU A 411 1.40 13.89 35.32
N ASN A 412 2.64 14.21 34.93
CA ASN A 412 2.96 14.58 33.56
C ASN A 412 2.78 13.41 32.59
N GLU A 413 3.10 12.20 33.01
CA GLU A 413 2.93 11.02 32.19
C GLU A 413 1.44 10.68 31.96
N LEU A 414 0.62 10.77 33.00
CA LEU A 414 -0.83 10.59 32.88
C LEU A 414 -1.48 11.64 31.96
N ARG A 415 -1.08 12.90 32.09
CA ARG A 415 -1.56 13.97 31.20
C ARG A 415 -1.16 13.71 29.72
N LYS A 416 0.05 13.23 29.51
CA LYS A 416 0.53 12.87 28.18
C LYS A 416 -0.23 11.67 27.61
N GLN A 417 -0.51 10.66 28.42
CA GLN A 417 -1.34 9.52 28.04
C GLN A 417 -2.75 9.96 27.66
N LYS A 418 -3.39 10.79 28.47
CA LYS A 418 -4.72 11.36 28.16
C LYS A 418 -4.73 12.04 26.81
N ASN A 419 -3.79 12.98 26.59
CA ASN A 419 -3.70 13.75 25.36
C ASN A 419 -3.47 12.82 24.13
N SER A 420 -2.69 11.76 24.31
CA SER A 420 -2.47 10.76 23.26
C SER A 420 -3.75 10.03 22.89
N ILE A 421 -4.50 9.60 23.91
CA ILE A 421 -5.77 8.87 23.73
C ILE A 421 -6.82 9.78 23.06
N GLU A 422 -6.93 11.03 23.51
CA GLU A 422 -7.83 12.03 22.90
C GLU A 422 -7.46 12.29 21.42
N GLY A 423 -6.15 12.36 21.13
CA GLY A 423 -5.66 12.50 19.76
C GLY A 423 -6.01 11.32 18.87
N GLU A 424 -6.09 10.12 19.41
CA GLU A 424 -6.50 8.92 18.65
C GLU A 424 -8.00 8.92 18.33
N ILE A 425 -8.83 9.39 19.25
CA ILE A 425 -10.26 9.59 18.96
C ILE A 425 -10.42 10.57 17.79
N GLN A 426 -9.74 11.73 17.85
CA GLN A 426 -9.83 12.73 16.79
C GLN A 426 -9.37 12.19 15.44
N LYS A 427 -8.32 11.38 15.42
CA LYS A 427 -7.85 10.74 14.19
C LYS A 427 -8.89 9.76 13.62
N GLY A 428 -9.48 8.94 14.51
CA GLY A 428 -10.53 8.00 14.10
C GLY A 428 -11.78 8.70 13.53
N GLU A 429 -12.20 9.80 14.16
CA GLU A 429 -13.30 10.64 13.65
C GLU A 429 -12.98 11.22 12.27
N ALA A 430 -11.75 11.74 12.12
CA ALA A 430 -11.31 12.28 10.84
C ALA A 430 -11.28 11.21 9.73
N GLN A 431 -10.85 10.00 10.05
CA GLN A 431 -10.85 8.88 9.10
C GLN A 431 -12.26 8.47 8.68
N LEU A 432 -13.18 8.34 9.65
CA LEU A 432 -14.58 8.00 9.35
C LEU A 432 -15.25 9.07 8.49
N LYS A 433 -14.96 10.35 8.76
CA LYS A 433 -15.44 11.48 7.96
C LYS A 433 -14.83 11.50 6.56
N ALA A 434 -13.55 11.13 6.43
CA ALA A 434 -12.91 11.02 5.14
C ALA A 434 -13.54 9.89 4.30
N TRP A 435 -13.81 8.72 4.89
CA TRP A 435 -14.50 7.62 4.23
C TRP A 435 -15.92 7.98 3.80
N GLU A 436 -16.65 8.71 4.64
CA GLU A 436 -17.98 9.23 4.28
C GLU A 436 -17.91 10.14 3.05
N GLY A 437 -16.92 11.04 3.03
CA GLY A 437 -16.68 11.92 1.89
C GLY A 437 -16.27 11.16 0.61
N GLU A 438 -15.56 10.04 0.75
CA GLU A 438 -15.20 9.19 -0.39
C GLU A 438 -16.40 8.44 -0.95
N ILE A 439 -17.26 7.89 -0.09
CA ILE A 439 -18.51 7.25 -0.49
C ILE A 439 -19.42 8.26 -1.20
N GLU A 440 -19.59 9.46 -0.64
CA GLU A 440 -20.40 10.51 -1.26
C GLU A 440 -19.86 10.93 -2.64
N LYS A 441 -18.53 11.03 -2.78
CA LYS A 441 -17.89 11.27 -4.08
C LYS A 441 -18.13 10.13 -5.06
N GLY A 442 -18.04 8.89 -4.56
CA GLY A 442 -18.35 7.68 -5.32
C GLY A 442 -19.79 7.68 -5.84
N GLU A 443 -20.74 8.00 -4.98
CA GLU A 443 -22.17 8.10 -5.33
C GLU A 443 -22.42 9.18 -6.38
N LYS A 444 -21.85 10.36 -6.20
CA LYS A 444 -21.97 11.45 -7.18
C LYS A 444 -21.41 11.05 -8.55
N LYS A 445 -20.24 10.40 -8.53
CA LYS A 445 -19.61 9.90 -9.77
C LYS A 445 -20.41 8.80 -10.43
N LEU A 446 -21.00 7.90 -9.63
CA LEU A 446 -21.82 6.80 -10.14
C LEU A 446 -23.13 7.33 -10.72
N ASN A 447 -23.79 8.27 -10.01
CA ASN A 447 -25.01 8.93 -10.50
C ASN A 447 -24.78 9.72 -11.79
N SER A 448 -23.63 10.44 -11.87
CA SER A 448 -23.25 11.11 -13.13
C SER A 448 -23.11 10.11 -14.27
N LYS A 449 -22.40 8.99 -14.04
CA LYS A 449 -22.27 7.92 -15.03
C LYS A 449 -23.60 7.30 -15.43
N LYS A 450 -24.51 7.12 -14.45
CA LYS A 450 -25.84 6.58 -14.69
C LYS A 450 -26.67 7.47 -15.63
N GLU A 451 -26.65 8.79 -15.38
CA GLU A 451 -27.32 9.76 -16.28
C GLU A 451 -26.61 9.87 -17.64
N GLU A 452 -25.29 9.79 -17.68
CA GLU A 452 -24.53 9.77 -18.93
C GLU A 452 -24.94 8.57 -19.80
N ILE A 453 -25.00 7.38 -19.20
CA ILE A 453 -25.39 6.15 -19.91
C ILE A 453 -26.85 6.22 -20.34
N LYS A 454 -27.75 6.69 -19.48
CA LYS A 454 -29.16 6.86 -19.81
C LYS A 454 -29.35 7.81 -21.00
N ASN A 455 -28.67 8.94 -20.97
CA ASN A 455 -28.76 9.94 -22.05
C ASN A 455 -28.11 9.41 -23.34
N ALA A 456 -26.99 8.68 -23.23
CA ALA A 456 -26.36 8.02 -24.35
C ALA A 456 -27.26 6.96 -24.98
N LYS A 457 -27.96 6.16 -24.16
CA LYS A 457 -28.92 5.13 -24.61
C LYS A 457 -30.09 5.74 -25.36
N ILE A 458 -30.70 6.79 -24.82
CA ILE A 458 -31.82 7.50 -25.48
C ILE A 458 -31.38 8.07 -26.83
N LYS A 459 -30.22 8.72 -26.86
CA LYS A 459 -29.67 9.31 -28.09
C LYS A 459 -29.35 8.24 -29.14
N SER A 460 -28.76 7.14 -28.73
CA SER A 460 -28.41 6.01 -29.62
C SER A 460 -29.66 5.44 -30.30
N VAL A 461 -30.71 5.16 -29.52
CA VAL A 461 -31.99 4.63 -30.08
C VAL A 461 -32.62 5.59 -31.10
N TYR A 462 -32.59 6.89 -30.83
CA TYR A 462 -33.14 7.88 -31.76
C TYR A 462 -32.36 7.94 -33.08
N GLU A 463 -31.03 7.95 -33.00
CA GLU A 463 -30.16 8.01 -34.20
C GLU A 463 -30.29 6.73 -35.06
N PHE A 464 -30.39 5.56 -34.42
CA PHE A 464 -30.60 4.30 -35.13
C PHE A 464 -31.96 4.26 -35.82
N LYS A 465 -33.02 4.74 -35.18
CA LYS A 465 -34.34 4.82 -35.80
C LYS A 465 -34.35 5.70 -37.04
N LYS A 466 -33.82 6.91 -36.92
CA LYS A 466 -33.69 7.86 -38.03
C LYS A 466 -32.85 7.32 -39.21
N ALA A 467 -31.80 6.58 -38.86
CA ALA A 467 -30.95 5.94 -39.86
C ALA A 467 -31.67 4.76 -40.57
N LYS A 468 -32.44 3.96 -39.84
CA LYS A 468 -33.27 2.87 -40.41
C LYS A 468 -34.37 3.40 -41.35
N ASP A 469 -35.01 4.48 -40.99
CA ASP A 469 -36.03 5.11 -41.84
C ASP A 469 -35.45 5.64 -43.17
N LYS A 470 -34.24 6.20 -43.11
CA LYS A 470 -33.51 6.66 -44.31
C LYS A 470 -33.12 5.51 -45.23
N ILE A 471 -32.75 4.39 -44.66
CA ILE A 471 -32.37 3.18 -45.39
C ILE A 471 -33.58 2.58 -46.09
N ALA A 472 -34.71 2.52 -45.43
CA ALA A 472 -35.96 1.99 -46.00
C ALA A 472 -36.39 2.78 -47.26
N SER A 473 -36.29 4.10 -47.19
CA SER A 473 -36.62 4.94 -48.36
C SER A 473 -35.66 4.74 -49.54
N GLY A 474 -34.37 4.64 -49.27
CA GLY A 474 -33.38 4.47 -50.30
C GLY A 474 -33.44 3.05 -50.96
N ASN A 475 -33.86 2.02 -50.23
CA ASN A 475 -34.05 0.71 -50.78
C ASN A 475 -35.13 0.63 -51.87
N VAL A 476 -36.18 1.45 -51.75
CA VAL A 476 -37.24 1.57 -52.75
C VAL A 476 -36.69 2.15 -54.05
N GLU A 477 -35.92 3.20 -53.98
CA GLU A 477 -35.30 3.84 -55.15
C GLU A 477 -34.28 2.95 -55.86
N ILE A 478 -33.58 2.08 -55.12
CA ILE A 478 -32.61 1.13 -55.67
C ILE A 478 -33.24 -0.02 -56.42
N GLU A 479 -34.36 -0.57 -55.95
CA GLU A 479 -35.04 -1.66 -56.65
C GLU A 479 -35.57 -1.24 -58.01
N GLU A 480 -36.01 -0.03 -58.16
CA GLU A 480 -36.42 0.54 -59.44
C GLU A 480 -35.26 0.73 -60.44
N GLY A 481 -34.06 1.06 -59.91
CA GLY A 481 -32.83 1.18 -60.71
C GLY A 481 -32.16 -0.09 -61.17
N LYS A 482 -32.35 -1.17 -60.39
CA LYS A 482 -31.65 -2.47 -60.57
C LYS A 482 -31.88 -3.15 -61.92
N ALA A 483 -33.06 -3.02 -62.49
CA ALA A 483 -33.46 -3.72 -63.72
C ALA A 483 -32.65 -3.31 -64.96
N LYS A 484 -31.96 -2.13 -64.91
CA LYS A 484 -31.22 -1.59 -66.06
C LYS A 484 -29.73 -1.79 -66.02
N LEU A 485 -29.17 -2.25 -64.91
CA LEU A 485 -27.74 -2.11 -64.63
C LEU A 485 -26.90 -3.38 -64.57
N GLU A 486 -27.46 -4.57 -64.74
CA GLU A 486 -26.86 -5.81 -64.28
C GLU A 486 -25.70 -6.38 -65.16
N GLU A 487 -25.67 -6.07 -66.45
CA GLU A 487 -24.74 -6.73 -67.36
C GLU A 487 -23.31 -6.14 -67.42
N ASN A 488 -23.20 -4.80 -67.30
CA ASN A 488 -21.90 -4.10 -67.39
C ASN A 488 -21.14 -4.01 -66.05
N LYS A 489 -21.69 -4.51 -64.98
CA LYS A 489 -21.21 -4.31 -63.62
C LYS A 489 -20.26 -5.32 -63.03
N LYS A 490 -20.30 -6.54 -63.50
CA LYS A 490 -19.62 -7.64 -62.81
C LYS A 490 -18.11 -7.50 -62.67
N GLU A 491 -17.44 -7.04 -63.71
CA GLU A 491 -15.98 -6.89 -63.65
C GLU A 491 -15.51 -5.63 -62.89
N TYR A 492 -16.22 -4.52 -63.04
CA TYR A 492 -15.94 -3.29 -62.33
C TYR A 492 -16.24 -3.42 -60.81
N GLU A 493 -17.36 -4.07 -60.49
CA GLU A 493 -17.81 -4.22 -59.09
C GLU A 493 -16.84 -5.07 -58.26
N ASN A 494 -16.30 -6.14 -58.83
CA ASN A 494 -15.32 -6.99 -58.16
C ASN A 494 -14.01 -6.23 -57.86
N SER A 495 -13.49 -5.45 -58.83
CA SER A 495 -12.28 -4.67 -58.65
C SER A 495 -12.49 -3.46 -57.70
N LYS A 496 -13.70 -2.90 -57.72
CA LYS A 496 -14.10 -1.78 -56.85
C LYS A 496 -14.24 -2.22 -55.40
N ILE A 497 -14.96 -3.34 -55.17
CA ILE A 497 -15.15 -3.90 -53.84
C ILE A 497 -13.81 -4.22 -53.16
N GLU A 498 -12.90 -4.88 -53.90
CA GLU A 498 -11.58 -5.22 -53.36
C GLU A 498 -10.73 -3.99 -53.01
N ALA A 499 -10.81 -2.93 -53.79
CA ALA A 499 -10.09 -1.68 -53.55
C ALA A 499 -10.71 -0.86 -52.40
N GLU A 500 -12.04 -0.84 -52.35
CA GLU A 500 -12.77 -0.13 -51.28
C GLU A 500 -12.61 -0.80 -49.91
N GLU A 501 -12.61 -2.16 -49.85
CA GLU A 501 -12.36 -2.89 -48.61
C GLU A 501 -10.95 -2.59 -48.07
N LYS A 502 -9.93 -2.61 -48.94
CA LYS A 502 -8.56 -2.30 -48.55
C LYS A 502 -8.39 -0.85 -48.08
N LEU A 503 -9.07 0.10 -48.72
CA LEU A 503 -9.06 1.51 -48.29
C LEU A 503 -9.87 1.73 -47.02
N ALA A 504 -11.00 1.02 -46.86
CA ALA A 504 -11.80 1.10 -45.64
C ALA A 504 -11.05 0.54 -44.43
N GLU A 505 -10.39 -0.62 -44.56
CA GLU A 505 -9.53 -1.18 -43.52
C GLU A 505 -8.37 -0.24 -43.15
N ALA A 506 -7.72 0.36 -44.16
CA ALA A 506 -6.62 1.30 -43.92
C ALA A 506 -7.12 2.58 -43.28
N GLN A 507 -8.25 3.11 -43.69
CA GLN A 507 -8.86 4.32 -43.07
C GLN A 507 -9.34 4.05 -41.64
N GLN A 508 -9.89 2.86 -41.40
CA GLN A 508 -10.30 2.46 -40.06
C GLN A 508 -9.08 2.36 -39.12
N LYS A 509 -7.98 1.76 -39.61
CA LYS A 509 -6.71 1.72 -38.86
C LYS A 509 -6.19 3.11 -38.55
N LEU A 510 -6.21 4.03 -39.52
CA LEU A 510 -5.80 5.42 -39.33
C LEU A 510 -6.70 6.17 -38.32
N ASN A 511 -8.00 5.97 -38.41
CA ASN A 511 -8.94 6.61 -37.48
C ASN A 511 -8.76 6.05 -36.05
N SER A 512 -8.59 4.74 -35.92
CA SER A 512 -8.29 4.11 -34.63
C SER A 512 -6.98 4.66 -34.06
N ALA A 513 -5.93 4.75 -34.85
CA ALA A 513 -4.66 5.30 -34.40
C ALA A 513 -4.78 6.77 -33.93
N ARG A 514 -5.60 7.59 -34.65
CA ARG A 514 -5.89 8.97 -34.19
C ARG A 514 -6.68 9.03 -32.89
N GLU A 515 -7.66 8.15 -32.74
CA GLU A 515 -8.41 8.08 -31.48
C GLU A 515 -7.54 7.58 -30.32
N ASP A 516 -6.61 6.67 -30.61
CA ASP A 516 -5.67 6.18 -29.59
C ASP A 516 -4.68 7.27 -29.16
N ILE A 517 -4.24 8.14 -30.10
CA ILE A 517 -3.45 9.33 -29.75
C ILE A 517 -4.24 10.25 -28.81
N LYS A 518 -5.52 10.46 -29.05
CA LYS A 518 -6.37 11.29 -28.17
C LYS A 518 -6.59 10.68 -26.80
N LYS A 519 -6.51 9.37 -26.68
CA LYS A 519 -6.64 8.64 -25.44
C LYS A 519 -5.33 8.56 -24.65
N ILE A 520 -4.21 8.99 -25.22
CA ILE A 520 -2.96 9.09 -24.48
C ILE A 520 -3.21 10.06 -23.32
N GLU A 521 -3.26 9.51 -22.13
CA GLU A 521 -3.39 10.31 -20.93
C GLU A 521 -2.09 11.09 -20.70
N LYS A 522 -2.21 12.22 -20.00
CA LYS A 522 -1.05 12.99 -19.59
C LYS A 522 -0.11 12.11 -18.77
N CYS A 523 1.17 12.30 -19.00
CA CYS A 523 2.19 11.66 -18.16
C CYS A 523 1.99 12.08 -16.71
N LYS A 524 2.12 11.13 -15.82
CA LYS A 524 2.10 11.39 -14.37
C LYS A 524 3.22 10.61 -13.73
N TRP A 525 4.00 11.32 -12.94
CA TRP A 525 5.00 10.72 -12.07
C TRP A 525 4.40 10.52 -10.67
N TYR A 526 4.61 9.36 -10.12
CA TYR A 526 4.29 9.02 -8.73
C TYR A 526 5.62 8.87 -8.00
N ILE A 527 5.97 9.90 -7.24
CA ILE A 527 7.16 9.92 -6.42
C ILE A 527 6.78 9.34 -5.07
N GLN A 528 7.41 8.26 -4.68
CA GLN A 528 7.07 7.48 -3.51
C GLN A 528 8.33 7.21 -2.71
N ASP A 529 8.28 7.36 -1.41
CA ASP A 529 9.34 6.92 -0.51
C ASP A 529 9.10 5.48 -0.01
N ARG A 530 9.96 5.01 0.89
CA ARG A 530 9.82 3.67 1.48
C ARG A 530 8.50 3.52 2.26
N THR A 531 7.91 4.61 2.76
CA THR A 531 6.67 4.56 3.55
C THR A 531 5.42 4.38 2.69
N ASP A 532 5.51 4.67 1.40
CA ASP A 532 4.44 4.39 0.43
C ASP A 532 4.38 2.91 0.04
N ASN A 533 5.44 2.15 0.29
CA ASN A 533 5.45 0.72 0.05
C ASN A 533 4.63 0.00 1.12
N THR A 534 3.51 -0.59 0.69
CA THR A 534 2.54 -1.25 1.58
C THR A 534 3.18 -2.29 2.52
N GLY A 535 4.19 -3.01 2.05
CA GLY A 535 4.92 -3.99 2.86
C GLY A 535 5.65 -3.33 4.02
N TYR A 536 6.38 -2.28 3.75
CA TYR A 536 7.10 -1.50 4.77
C TYR A 536 6.15 -0.78 5.71
N THR A 537 5.12 -0.13 5.17
CA THR A 537 4.09 0.56 5.96
C THR A 537 3.44 -0.38 6.98
N ASN A 538 3.07 -1.58 6.55
CA ASN A 538 2.48 -2.59 7.45
C ASN A 538 3.44 -2.99 8.58
N ILE A 539 4.74 -3.10 8.29
CA ILE A 539 5.75 -3.42 9.30
C ILE A 539 5.95 -2.23 10.25
N PHE A 540 6.05 -1.01 9.73
CA PHE A 540 6.15 0.19 10.56
C PHE A 540 4.93 0.36 11.47
N ASP A 541 3.73 0.11 10.96
CA ASP A 541 2.50 0.14 11.76
C ASP A 541 2.49 -0.97 12.83
N ALA A 542 2.99 -2.14 12.50
CA ALA A 542 3.18 -3.21 13.49
C ALA A 542 4.19 -2.82 14.57
N ILE A 543 5.34 -2.24 14.20
CA ILE A 543 6.36 -1.73 15.13
C ILE A 543 5.77 -0.64 16.02
N LYS A 544 5.04 0.32 15.45
CA LYS A 544 4.35 1.39 16.17
C LYS A 544 3.30 0.84 17.11
N THR A 545 2.54 -0.14 16.67
CA THR A 545 1.53 -0.83 17.50
C THR A 545 2.19 -1.54 18.69
N MET A 546 3.29 -2.27 18.44
CA MET A 546 4.08 -2.90 19.51
C MET A 546 4.63 -1.86 20.49
N SER A 547 5.16 -0.75 20.00
CA SER A 547 5.62 0.37 20.83
C SER A 547 4.50 0.92 21.70
N ASN A 548 3.29 1.09 21.16
CA ASN A 548 2.14 1.59 21.90
C ASN A 548 1.66 0.58 22.96
N ILE A 549 1.61 -0.70 22.60
CA ILE A 549 1.29 -1.79 23.52
C ILE A 549 2.32 -1.83 24.66
N SER A 550 3.59 -1.70 24.34
CA SER A 550 4.68 -1.72 25.32
C SER A 550 4.60 -0.58 26.35
N LYS A 551 3.95 0.54 26.00
CA LYS A 551 3.72 1.67 26.92
C LYS A 551 2.49 1.45 27.82
N MET A 552 1.44 0.81 27.32
CA MET A 552 0.17 0.63 28.05
C MET A 552 0.19 -0.57 29.00
N PHE A 553 0.75 -1.70 28.58
CA PHE A 553 0.74 -2.94 29.37
C PHE A 553 1.41 -2.82 30.74
N PRO A 554 2.55 -2.14 30.88
CA PRO A 554 3.20 -1.99 32.19
C PRO A 554 2.34 -1.24 33.20
N VAL A 555 1.57 -0.25 32.74
CA VAL A 555 0.66 0.51 33.62
C VAL A 555 -0.41 -0.42 34.19
N ILE A 556 -1.01 -1.26 33.36
CA ILE A 556 -2.04 -2.21 33.80
C ILE A 556 -1.43 -3.23 34.78
N PHE A 557 -0.28 -3.82 34.45
CA PHE A 557 0.39 -4.77 35.31
C PHE A 557 0.83 -4.15 36.63
N TYR A 558 1.29 -2.89 36.60
CA TYR A 558 1.64 -2.15 37.80
C TYR A 558 0.41 -1.94 38.69
N LEU A 559 -0.71 -1.49 38.12
CA LEU A 559 -1.96 -1.30 38.88
C LEU A 559 -2.47 -2.61 39.49
N VAL A 560 -2.45 -3.70 38.73
CA VAL A 560 -2.84 -5.03 39.23
C VAL A 560 -1.88 -5.50 40.33
N SER A 561 -0.58 -5.28 40.15
CA SER A 561 0.43 -5.64 41.16
C SER A 561 0.25 -4.83 42.44
N VAL A 562 -0.03 -3.53 42.34
CA VAL A 562 -0.33 -2.67 43.50
C VAL A 562 -1.60 -3.16 44.20
N LEU A 563 -2.66 -3.46 43.47
CA LEU A 563 -3.93 -3.93 44.02
C LEU A 563 -3.77 -5.26 44.77
N ILE A 564 -3.09 -6.22 44.16
CA ILE A 564 -2.80 -7.53 44.74
C ILE A 564 -1.89 -7.35 45.98
N SER A 565 -0.91 -6.47 45.88
CA SER A 565 0.00 -6.17 46.97
C SER A 565 -0.75 -5.54 48.14
N LEU A 566 -1.60 -4.56 47.85
CA LEU A 566 -2.44 -3.90 48.85
C LEU A 566 -3.37 -4.89 49.56
N THR A 567 -4.10 -5.67 48.79
CA THR A 567 -5.02 -6.72 49.31
C THR A 567 -4.28 -7.74 50.15
N THR A 568 -3.12 -8.17 49.67
CA THR A 568 -2.29 -9.17 50.41
C THR A 568 -1.72 -8.59 51.68
N MET A 569 -1.30 -7.30 51.65
CA MET A 569 -0.78 -6.64 52.85
C MET A 569 -1.88 -6.34 53.87
N THR A 570 -3.04 -5.89 53.44
CA THR A 570 -4.19 -5.68 54.33
C THR A 570 -4.54 -6.98 55.05
N ARG A 571 -4.67 -8.05 54.28
CA ARG A 571 -4.93 -9.38 54.85
C ARG A 571 -3.83 -9.86 55.80
N MET A 572 -2.55 -9.63 55.43
CA MET A 572 -1.42 -10.01 56.28
C MET A 572 -1.41 -9.19 57.63
N ILE A 573 -1.73 -7.90 57.56
CA ILE A 573 -1.85 -7.07 58.74
C ILE A 573 -3.01 -7.54 59.65
N GLU A 574 -4.14 -7.90 59.05
CA GLU A 574 -5.29 -8.47 59.79
C GLU A 574 -4.95 -9.80 60.42
N GLU A 575 -4.30 -10.72 59.72
CA GLU A 575 -3.85 -12.03 60.22
C GLU A 575 -2.79 -11.88 61.34
N GLU A 576 -1.92 -10.86 61.23
CA GLU A 576 -0.86 -10.58 62.23
C GLU A 576 -1.28 -9.59 63.33
N ARG A 577 -2.56 -9.25 63.43
CA ARG A 577 -3.08 -8.25 64.38
C ARG A 577 -2.68 -8.53 65.83
N ILE A 578 -2.67 -9.82 66.21
CA ILE A 578 -2.24 -10.28 67.55
C ILE A 578 -0.73 -10.05 67.71
N GLU A 579 0.08 -10.38 66.73
CA GLU A 579 1.54 -10.17 66.74
C GLU A 579 1.88 -8.68 66.83
N ILE A 580 1.15 -7.82 66.08
CA ILE A 580 1.26 -6.35 66.13
C ILE A 580 0.95 -5.85 67.53
N GLY A 581 -0.12 -6.33 68.14
CA GLY A 581 -0.49 -6.02 69.52
C GLY A 581 0.60 -6.41 70.53
N THR A 582 1.16 -7.61 70.37
CA THR A 582 2.27 -8.10 71.21
C THR A 582 3.53 -7.23 71.05
N LEU A 583 3.87 -6.87 69.80
CA LEU A 583 5.01 -5.98 69.57
C LEU A 583 4.80 -4.59 70.18
N LYS A 584 3.58 -4.05 70.14
CA LYS A 584 3.24 -2.80 70.80
C LYS A 584 3.36 -2.92 72.34
N ALA A 585 2.88 -3.99 72.90
CA ALA A 585 3.02 -4.27 74.32
C ALA A 585 4.48 -4.43 74.78
N LEU A 586 5.35 -4.90 73.89
CA LEU A 586 6.80 -5.00 74.09
C LEU A 586 7.55 -3.67 73.89
N GLY A 587 6.83 -2.55 73.61
CA GLY A 587 7.41 -1.21 73.50
C GLY A 587 7.90 -0.84 72.11
N TYR A 588 7.56 -1.59 71.03
CA TYR A 588 7.91 -1.21 69.70
C TYR A 588 7.03 -0.04 69.21
N THR A 589 7.67 0.95 68.63
CA THR A 589 6.95 2.12 68.07
C THR A 589 6.20 1.76 66.77
N ASN A 590 5.15 2.49 66.48
CA ASN A 590 4.38 2.31 65.23
C ASN A 590 5.31 2.30 64.00
N THR A 591 6.30 3.17 63.97
CA THR A 591 7.28 3.26 62.88
C THR A 591 8.11 2.00 62.71
N GLN A 592 8.48 1.34 63.81
CA GLN A 592 9.24 0.09 63.79
C GLN A 592 8.39 -1.10 63.30
N ILE A 593 7.11 -1.11 63.65
CA ILE A 593 6.14 -2.10 63.17
C ILE A 593 5.87 -1.93 61.71
N ILE A 594 5.62 -0.69 61.25
CA ILE A 594 5.45 -0.39 59.82
C ILE A 594 6.70 -0.73 59.05
N PHE A 595 7.90 -0.51 59.59
CA PHE A 595 9.16 -0.84 58.97
C PHE A 595 9.32 -2.36 58.72
N LYS A 596 8.70 -3.23 59.53
CA LYS A 596 8.62 -4.67 59.29
C LYS A 596 7.96 -4.97 57.95
N TYR A 597 6.86 -4.34 57.62
CA TYR A 597 6.11 -4.56 56.41
C TYR A 597 6.77 -3.90 55.20
N ILE A 598 7.35 -2.72 55.37
CA ILE A 598 8.15 -2.05 54.34
C ILE A 598 9.37 -2.91 53.99
N LEU A 599 10.01 -3.54 54.94
CA LEU A 599 11.17 -4.40 54.72
C LEU A 599 10.81 -5.68 53.99
N TYR A 600 9.62 -6.24 54.24
CA TYR A 600 9.06 -7.34 53.46
C TYR A 600 8.95 -7.00 51.98
N PHE A 601 8.44 -5.82 51.69
CA PHE A 601 8.34 -5.28 50.31
C PHE A 601 9.71 -4.97 49.70
N ASN A 602 10.58 -4.29 50.41
CA ASN A 602 11.93 -3.97 49.91
C ASN A 602 12.76 -5.23 49.57
N LEU A 603 12.57 -6.32 50.33
CA LEU A 603 13.24 -7.56 50.07
C LEU A 603 12.75 -8.19 48.74
N LEU A 604 11.47 -8.09 48.46
CA LEU A 604 10.84 -8.47 47.21
C LEU A 604 11.39 -7.67 46.02
N PHE A 605 11.49 -6.37 46.15
CA PHE A 605 12.08 -5.46 45.15
C PHE A 605 13.58 -5.70 44.93
N THR A 606 14.32 -5.99 45.97
CA THR A 606 15.76 -6.26 45.91
C THR A 606 16.06 -7.58 45.20
N LEU A 607 15.22 -8.58 45.40
CA LEU A 607 15.31 -9.85 44.68
C LEU A 607 14.97 -9.72 43.21
N LEU A 608 14.00 -8.85 42.86
CA LEU A 608 13.65 -8.52 41.48
C LEU A 608 14.79 -7.79 40.79
N LYS A 609 15.38 -6.75 41.42
CA LYS A 609 16.50 -5.98 40.86
C LYS A 609 17.72 -6.88 40.58
N LYS A 610 18.01 -7.83 41.47
CA LYS A 610 19.17 -8.72 41.31
C LYS A 610 19.00 -9.74 40.17
N LYS A 611 17.76 -10.15 39.87
CA LYS A 611 17.47 -11.09 38.78
C LYS A 611 17.21 -10.38 37.43
N SER A 612 16.69 -9.16 37.45
CA SER A 612 16.52 -8.36 36.21
C SER A 612 17.85 -8.08 35.51
N ILE A 613 18.90 -7.79 36.27
CA ILE A 613 20.27 -7.56 35.74
C ILE A 613 20.88 -8.83 35.09
N THR A 614 20.36 -10.02 35.44
CA THR A 614 20.88 -11.30 34.90
C THR A 614 20.16 -11.74 33.61
N ILE A 615 19.02 -11.10 33.28
CA ILE A 615 18.16 -11.49 32.13
C ILE A 615 18.32 -10.52 30.94
N CYS A 616 18.77 -9.30 31.15
CA CYS A 616 19.20 -8.39 30.10
C CYS A 616 20.67 -8.04 30.37
N PRO A 617 21.65 -8.69 29.75
CA PRO A 617 23.01 -8.13 29.64
C PRO A 617 22.97 -6.86 28.78
N PRO A 618 23.90 -5.92 29.00
CA PRO A 618 23.97 -4.67 28.25
C PRO A 618 24.23 -4.88 26.77
#